data_25c4aac300a220452a2042e64a716898
#
_entry.id   25c4aac300a220452a2042e64a716898
#
_cell.length_a   1.000
_cell.length_b   1.000
_cell.length_c   1.000
_cell.angle_alpha   90.00
_cell.angle_beta   90.00
_cell.angle_gamma   90.00
#
_symmetry.space_group_name_H-M   'P 1'
#
loop_
_entity.id
_entity.type
_entity.pdbx_description
1 polymer ?
#
loop_
_entity_poly.entity_id
_entity_poly.type
_entity_poly.pdbx_seq_one_letter_code
_entity_poly.pdbx_strand_id
1 'polypeptide(L)'
;MHNHKNHRPAFIASAALTALLISTTSLAQNLPGKGVDVLPLLGTVDEELFQTLIVSRGLEKLGYNVKAPKSLENATEHVVVAQGDATFMANHWIPLHQGFYDRNGGANNFYREGTFSTNAAQGYLIDKATADKYKITDLMQLKDPKIAKLFDTDGDGKADLTGCNPGWGCELAINKHLKGLNLEGSITHRQGNYAALIADTIARYKTGKPVLYYVWTPYWVNAILKPGKDVVWLQVPNIPNAQGDDDTRLTNGKNYGFKVNSQYILANKKWTDANPAAAKLFAVMQVPIEDITAQNLLMRNGENKAPDIDRHVDSWIKAHQAKFDGWVKEAMGAAKR
;
A
#
# COMPACT_ATOMS: atom_id res chain seq x y z
N MET A 1 -66.34 -58.39 -64.08
CA MET A 1 -66.19 -57.60 -62.87
C MET A 1 -64.93 -58.08 -62.14
N HIS A 2 -63.76 -57.54 -62.46
CA HIS A 2 -62.54 -57.89 -61.77
C HIS A 2 -61.74 -56.64 -61.50
N ASN A 3 -61.54 -56.39 -60.23
CA ASN A 3 -60.84 -55.19 -59.77
C ASN A 3 -59.37 -55.49 -59.60
N HIS A 4 -58.48 -54.89 -60.41
CA HIS A 4 -57.03 -54.99 -60.29
C HIS A 4 -56.52 -53.83 -59.36
N LYS A 5 -56.02 -54.25 -58.20
CA LYS A 5 -55.27 -53.34 -57.33
C LYS A 5 -53.78 -53.32 -57.73
N ASN A 6 -53.31 -52.18 -58.16
CA ASN A 6 -51.89 -51.96 -58.40
C ASN A 6 -51.17 -51.62 -57.11
N HIS A 7 -50.19 -52.44 -56.71
CA HIS A 7 -49.24 -52.15 -55.65
C HIS A 7 -47.99 -51.50 -56.26
N ARG A 8 -47.68 -50.25 -55.81
CA ARG A 8 -46.40 -49.61 -56.06
C ARG A 8 -45.49 -49.85 -54.85
N PRO A 9 -44.20 -50.21 -55.00
CA PRO A 9 -43.26 -50.29 -53.89
C PRO A 9 -42.77 -48.92 -53.51
N ALA A 10 -42.81 -48.62 -52.22
CA ALA A 10 -42.24 -47.40 -51.64
C ALA A 10 -40.72 -47.63 -51.38
N PHE A 11 -39.90 -46.80 -52.06
CA PHE A 11 -38.48 -46.72 -51.73
C PHE A 11 -38.30 -45.90 -50.44
N ILE A 12 -37.80 -46.55 -49.39
CA ILE A 12 -37.37 -45.89 -48.15
C ILE A 12 -35.91 -45.46 -48.38
N ALA A 13 -35.70 -44.18 -48.53
CA ALA A 13 -34.38 -43.57 -48.53
C ALA A 13 -33.92 -43.36 -47.07
N SER A 14 -33.02 -44.18 -46.58
CA SER A 14 -32.36 -43.99 -45.29
C SER A 14 -31.30 -42.89 -45.41
N ALA A 15 -31.64 -41.68 -44.89
CA ALA A 15 -30.65 -40.63 -44.71
C ALA A 15 -29.85 -40.91 -43.42
N ALA A 16 -28.61 -41.35 -43.59
CA ALA A 16 -27.64 -41.49 -42.47
C ALA A 16 -27.18 -40.09 -42.04
N LEU A 17 -27.71 -39.61 -40.93
CA LEU A 17 -27.27 -38.37 -40.28
C LEU A 17 -25.99 -38.65 -39.49
N THR A 18 -24.84 -38.35 -40.10
CA THR A 18 -23.53 -38.42 -39.42
C THR A 18 -23.40 -37.23 -38.52
N ALA A 19 -23.74 -37.40 -37.23
CA ALA A 19 -23.49 -36.38 -36.20
C ALA A 19 -21.98 -36.27 -35.95
N LEU A 20 -21.37 -35.20 -36.44
CA LEU A 20 -20.00 -34.80 -36.10
C LEU A 20 -20.00 -34.32 -34.66
N LEU A 21 -19.63 -35.19 -33.72
CA LEU A 21 -19.32 -34.83 -32.35
C LEU A 21 -18.01 -34.00 -32.37
N ILE A 22 -18.14 -32.70 -32.47
CA ILE A 22 -17.04 -31.76 -32.17
C ILE A 22 -16.80 -31.89 -30.68
N SER A 23 -15.86 -32.75 -30.29
CA SER A 23 -15.30 -32.78 -28.94
C SER A 23 -14.55 -31.47 -28.73
N THR A 24 -15.20 -30.46 -28.16
CA THR A 24 -14.51 -29.34 -27.56
C THR A 24 -13.73 -29.85 -26.35
N THR A 25 -12.51 -30.36 -26.60
CA THR A 25 -11.55 -30.50 -25.51
C THR A 25 -11.31 -29.10 -24.96
N SER A 26 -12.03 -28.80 -23.90
CA SER A 26 -11.69 -27.68 -23.01
C SER A 26 -10.27 -28.01 -22.53
N LEU A 27 -9.27 -27.43 -23.20
CA LEU A 27 -7.90 -27.39 -22.69
C LEU A 27 -8.04 -26.68 -21.31
N ALA A 28 -8.10 -27.46 -20.24
CA ALA A 28 -7.95 -26.94 -18.89
C ALA A 28 -6.63 -26.18 -18.92
N GLN A 29 -6.74 -24.86 -19.01
CA GLN A 29 -5.58 -23.98 -19.10
C GLN A 29 -4.77 -24.25 -17.84
N ASN A 30 -3.57 -24.82 -17.97
CA ASN A 30 -2.68 -25.04 -16.84
C ASN A 30 -2.27 -23.65 -16.35
N LEU A 31 -2.97 -23.16 -15.31
CA LEU A 31 -2.68 -21.88 -14.69
C LEU A 31 -1.28 -21.95 -14.06
N PRO A 32 -0.43 -20.94 -14.25
CA PRO A 32 0.97 -20.98 -13.82
C PRO A 32 1.14 -21.16 -12.31
N GLY A 33 0.16 -20.70 -11.51
CA GLY A 33 0.18 -20.79 -10.05
C GLY A 33 -0.46 -22.05 -9.46
N LYS A 34 -0.89 -23.01 -10.30
CA LYS A 34 -1.61 -24.20 -9.82
C LYS A 34 -0.78 -25.00 -8.82
N GLY A 35 -1.31 -25.15 -7.60
CA GLY A 35 -0.66 -25.91 -6.52
C GLY A 35 0.43 -25.13 -5.76
N VAL A 36 0.60 -23.84 -6.05
CA VAL A 36 1.58 -22.98 -5.38
C VAL A 36 0.90 -22.11 -4.36
N ASP A 37 1.32 -22.21 -3.10
CA ASP A 37 0.84 -21.38 -2.01
C ASP A 37 1.53 -20.00 -2.01
N VAL A 38 0.75 -18.97 -1.63
CA VAL A 38 1.21 -17.59 -1.46
C VAL A 38 0.76 -17.09 -0.10
N LEU A 39 1.67 -16.58 0.70
CA LEU A 39 1.38 -15.91 1.96
C LEU A 39 1.69 -14.41 1.83
N PRO A 40 0.67 -13.55 1.69
CA PRO A 40 0.83 -12.11 1.74
C PRO A 40 1.13 -11.61 3.15
N LEU A 41 1.88 -10.51 3.25
CA LEU A 41 1.98 -9.70 4.45
C LEU A 41 1.36 -8.31 4.20
N LEU A 42 0.96 -7.66 5.30
CA LEU A 42 0.63 -6.25 5.34
C LEU A 42 1.15 -5.66 6.66
N GLY A 43 1.37 -4.36 6.68
CA GLY A 43 1.74 -3.66 7.90
C GLY A 43 0.62 -3.65 8.95
N THR A 44 0.86 -2.95 10.03
CA THR A 44 -0.11 -2.81 11.14
C THR A 44 -1.09 -1.64 10.92
N VAL A 45 -1.28 -1.26 9.64
CA VAL A 45 -2.26 -0.26 9.18
C VAL A 45 -3.32 -0.99 8.37
N ASP A 46 -4.54 -1.08 8.89
CA ASP A 46 -5.64 -1.85 8.27
C ASP A 46 -5.94 -1.39 6.83
N GLU A 47 -5.68 -0.12 6.52
CA GLU A 47 -5.85 0.48 5.20
C GLU A 47 -5.00 -0.18 4.11
N GLU A 48 -3.91 -0.86 4.46
CA GLU A 48 -3.05 -1.58 3.51
C GLU A 48 -3.67 -2.89 3.01
N LEU A 49 -4.74 -3.38 3.65
CA LEU A 49 -5.43 -4.61 3.25
C LEU A 49 -6.00 -4.49 1.83
N PHE A 50 -6.55 -3.35 1.46
CA PHE A 50 -7.09 -3.11 0.10
C PHE A 50 -6.05 -3.36 -0.99
N GLN A 51 -4.86 -2.77 -0.85
CA GLN A 51 -3.75 -2.93 -1.80
C GLN A 51 -3.29 -4.39 -1.88
N THR A 52 -3.13 -5.03 -0.72
CA THR A 52 -2.73 -6.44 -0.62
C THR A 52 -3.73 -7.36 -1.28
N LEU A 53 -5.04 -7.10 -1.12
CA LEU A 53 -6.09 -7.92 -1.73
C LEU A 53 -6.20 -7.71 -3.25
N ILE A 54 -5.96 -6.51 -3.79
CA ILE A 54 -5.89 -6.31 -5.24
C ILE A 54 -4.81 -7.20 -5.86
N VAL A 55 -3.61 -7.24 -5.24
CA VAL A 55 -2.51 -8.11 -5.70
C VAL A 55 -2.90 -9.58 -5.56
N SER A 56 -3.53 -9.95 -4.45
CA SER A 56 -4.00 -11.31 -4.18
C SER A 56 -4.99 -11.79 -5.24
N ARG A 57 -5.98 -10.96 -5.62
CA ARG A 57 -6.93 -11.28 -6.70
C ARG A 57 -6.24 -11.52 -8.04
N GLY A 58 -5.19 -10.76 -8.34
CA GLY A 58 -4.37 -10.98 -9.55
C GLY A 58 -3.67 -12.34 -9.53
N LEU A 59 -3.10 -12.73 -8.39
CA LEU A 59 -2.45 -14.03 -8.21
C LEU A 59 -3.47 -15.19 -8.27
N GLU A 60 -4.65 -15.03 -7.67
CA GLU A 60 -5.75 -16.01 -7.75
C GLU A 60 -6.19 -16.23 -9.20
N LYS A 61 -6.26 -15.19 -10.04
CA LYS A 61 -6.53 -15.31 -11.48
C LYS A 61 -5.46 -16.09 -12.23
N LEU A 62 -4.22 -16.08 -11.73
CA LEU A 62 -3.11 -16.90 -12.25
C LEU A 62 -3.10 -18.33 -11.68
N GLY A 63 -4.04 -18.67 -10.77
CA GLY A 63 -4.20 -20.01 -10.19
C GLY A 63 -3.41 -20.26 -8.91
N TYR A 64 -2.79 -19.23 -8.31
CA TYR A 64 -2.11 -19.36 -7.02
C TYR A 64 -3.11 -19.56 -5.88
N ASN A 65 -2.72 -20.34 -4.87
CA ASN A 65 -3.49 -20.53 -3.65
C ASN A 65 -3.08 -19.46 -2.63
N VAL A 66 -3.77 -18.30 -2.66
CA VAL A 66 -3.45 -17.18 -1.79
C VAL A 66 -4.07 -17.37 -0.42
N LYS A 67 -3.22 -17.35 0.61
CA LYS A 67 -3.65 -17.43 2.02
C LYS A 67 -4.13 -16.07 2.52
N ALA A 68 -4.85 -16.08 3.64
CA ALA A 68 -5.19 -14.84 4.33
C ALA A 68 -3.91 -14.06 4.71
N PRO A 69 -3.87 -12.74 4.49
CA PRO A 69 -2.72 -11.92 4.84
C PRO A 69 -2.43 -11.94 6.34
N LYS A 70 -1.14 -11.83 6.71
CA LYS A 70 -0.72 -11.64 8.10
C LYS A 70 -0.19 -10.23 8.31
N SER A 71 -0.54 -9.61 9.43
CA SER A 71 -0.07 -8.27 9.78
C SER A 71 1.18 -8.35 10.65
N LEU A 72 2.21 -7.58 10.29
CA LEU A 72 3.49 -7.47 11.01
C LEU A 72 3.99 -6.02 10.95
N GLU A 73 4.87 -5.63 11.88
CA GLU A 73 5.57 -4.35 11.78
C GLU A 73 6.56 -4.36 10.61
N ASN A 74 6.76 -3.21 9.95
CA ASN A 74 7.52 -3.13 8.70
C ASN A 74 8.92 -3.75 8.78
N ALA A 75 9.64 -3.55 9.89
CA ALA A 75 10.96 -4.16 10.09
C ALA A 75 10.88 -5.69 10.05
N THR A 76 9.84 -6.28 10.66
CA THR A 76 9.63 -7.73 10.73
C THR A 76 9.15 -8.27 9.37
N GLU A 77 8.28 -7.56 8.65
CA GLU A 77 7.85 -7.94 7.30
C GLU A 77 9.05 -8.19 6.38
N HIS A 78 10.05 -7.27 6.41
CA HIS A 78 11.25 -7.41 5.57
C HIS A 78 12.07 -8.65 5.92
N VAL A 79 12.22 -8.96 7.21
CA VAL A 79 12.92 -10.18 7.65
C VAL A 79 12.20 -11.43 7.14
N VAL A 80 10.89 -11.50 7.36
CA VAL A 80 10.07 -12.69 7.06
C VAL A 80 9.99 -12.93 5.54
N VAL A 81 9.86 -11.87 4.72
CA VAL A 81 9.91 -11.99 3.26
C VAL A 81 11.30 -12.38 2.77
N ALA A 82 12.38 -11.80 3.32
CA ALA A 82 13.75 -12.16 2.94
C ALA A 82 14.06 -13.64 3.18
N GLN A 83 13.58 -14.19 4.30
CA GLN A 83 13.76 -15.61 4.68
C GLN A 83 12.90 -16.57 3.85
N GLY A 84 11.83 -16.07 3.21
CA GLY A 84 10.90 -16.87 2.42
C GLY A 84 9.78 -17.50 3.26
N ASP A 85 9.62 -17.09 4.52
CA ASP A 85 8.52 -17.51 5.40
C ASP A 85 7.19 -16.84 5.02
N ALA A 86 7.26 -15.76 4.24
CA ALA A 86 6.14 -15.16 3.53
C ALA A 86 6.55 -14.80 2.10
N THR A 87 5.57 -14.58 1.24
CA THR A 87 5.80 -14.44 -0.19
C THR A 87 6.03 -13.00 -0.62
N PHE A 88 5.15 -12.08 -0.22
CA PHE A 88 5.22 -10.67 -0.62
C PHE A 88 4.53 -9.75 0.37
N MET A 89 4.83 -8.45 0.25
CA MET A 89 4.08 -7.32 0.81
C MET A 89 3.89 -6.25 -0.27
N ALA A 90 2.74 -5.53 -0.25
CA ALA A 90 2.41 -4.50 -1.24
C ALA A 90 2.63 -3.06 -0.72
N ASN A 91 3.24 -2.92 0.44
CA ASN A 91 3.43 -1.68 1.19
C ASN A 91 4.90 -1.27 1.35
N HIS A 92 5.78 -1.69 0.44
CA HIS A 92 7.20 -1.34 0.52
C HIS A 92 7.45 0.08 0.00
N TRP A 93 7.70 1.01 0.92
CA TRP A 93 7.89 2.44 0.63
C TRP A 93 9.36 2.78 0.36
N ILE A 94 9.68 3.37 -0.77
CA ILE A 94 11.03 3.80 -1.12
C ILE A 94 11.04 5.32 -1.34
N PRO A 95 11.97 6.04 -0.66
CA PRO A 95 13.16 5.55 0.06
C PRO A 95 12.97 5.21 1.55
N LEU A 96 11.78 5.36 2.14
CA LEU A 96 11.56 5.21 3.59
C LEU A 96 12.06 3.86 4.13
N HIS A 97 11.78 2.76 3.42
CA HIS A 97 12.14 1.39 3.82
C HIS A 97 13.49 0.92 3.24
N GLN A 98 14.28 1.81 2.58
CA GLN A 98 15.54 1.39 1.97
C GLN A 98 16.48 0.71 2.99
N GLY A 99 16.55 1.23 4.21
CA GLY A 99 17.38 0.63 5.26
C GLY A 99 16.94 -0.78 5.67
N PHE A 100 15.64 -1.08 5.66
CA PHE A 100 15.15 -2.45 5.90
C PHE A 100 15.52 -3.38 4.74
N TYR A 101 15.34 -2.91 3.51
CA TYR A 101 15.71 -3.63 2.30
C TYR A 101 17.21 -4.01 2.29
N ASP A 102 18.10 -3.05 2.53
CA ASP A 102 19.55 -3.26 2.48
C ASP A 102 20.03 -4.23 3.57
N ARG A 103 19.56 -4.06 4.82
CA ARG A 103 19.95 -4.93 5.94
C ARG A 103 19.50 -6.37 5.78
N ASN A 104 18.47 -6.63 4.99
CA ASN A 104 17.96 -7.97 4.74
C ASN A 104 18.42 -8.56 3.39
N GLY A 105 19.53 -8.06 2.83
CA GLY A 105 20.20 -8.61 1.66
C GLY A 105 19.86 -7.97 0.33
N GLY A 106 19.00 -6.94 0.32
CA GLY A 106 18.71 -6.15 -0.88
C GLY A 106 18.24 -7.01 -2.05
N ALA A 107 18.76 -6.75 -3.24
CA ALA A 107 18.40 -7.46 -4.47
C ALA A 107 18.79 -8.97 -4.49
N ASN A 108 19.59 -9.43 -3.51
CA ASN A 108 19.92 -10.86 -3.40
C ASN A 108 18.74 -11.66 -2.82
N ASN A 109 17.98 -11.05 -1.92
CA ASN A 109 16.87 -11.72 -1.22
C ASN A 109 15.50 -11.25 -1.67
N PHE A 110 15.43 -10.08 -2.31
CA PHE A 110 14.16 -9.47 -2.70
C PHE A 110 14.05 -9.27 -4.21
N TYR A 111 12.84 -9.48 -4.69
CA TYR A 111 12.34 -9.01 -5.97
C TYR A 111 11.57 -7.72 -5.76
N ARG A 112 11.90 -6.67 -6.54
CA ARG A 112 11.27 -5.36 -6.50
C ARG A 112 11.33 -4.72 -7.88
N GLU A 113 10.41 -5.06 -8.73
CA GLU A 113 10.29 -4.51 -10.08
C GLU A 113 8.96 -3.77 -10.25
N GLY A 114 8.97 -2.76 -11.14
CA GLY A 114 7.81 -1.89 -11.34
C GLY A 114 7.54 -0.95 -10.16
N THR A 115 6.53 -0.12 -10.29
CA THR A 115 6.10 0.80 -9.24
C THR A 115 4.61 0.63 -9.01
N PHE A 116 4.21 0.23 -7.80
CA PHE A 116 2.82 -0.07 -7.47
C PHE A 116 1.98 1.19 -7.27
N SER A 117 2.51 2.20 -6.55
CA SER A 117 1.89 3.52 -6.42
C SER A 117 2.96 4.60 -6.26
N THR A 118 2.64 5.84 -6.64
CA THR A 118 3.59 6.97 -6.63
C THR A 118 3.04 8.17 -5.86
N ASN A 119 3.89 9.17 -5.63
CA ASN A 119 3.52 10.46 -5.01
C ASN A 119 3.08 10.36 -3.54
N ALA A 120 3.56 9.37 -2.82
CA ALA A 120 3.32 9.23 -1.40
C ALA A 120 4.17 10.25 -0.61
N ALA A 121 3.52 11.27 -0.06
CA ALA A 121 4.16 12.32 0.73
C ALA A 121 4.02 12.03 2.22
N GLN A 122 4.93 12.61 3.03
CA GLN A 122 4.90 12.50 4.49
C GLN A 122 5.60 13.72 5.13
N GLY A 123 5.30 13.97 6.39
CA GLY A 123 5.91 15.09 7.13
C GLY A 123 5.19 15.43 8.42
N TYR A 124 5.57 16.56 9.00
CA TYR A 124 5.02 17.09 10.25
C TYR A 124 4.01 18.19 9.98
N LEU A 125 2.90 18.16 10.71
CA LEU A 125 1.87 19.19 10.65
C LEU A 125 1.53 19.71 12.03
N ILE A 126 1.11 20.99 12.05
CA ILE A 126 0.48 21.63 13.22
C ILE A 126 -0.85 22.26 12.81
N ASP A 127 -1.71 22.51 13.77
CA ASP A 127 -2.94 23.25 13.52
C ASP A 127 -2.65 24.66 12.98
N LYS A 128 -3.45 25.07 12.00
CA LYS A 128 -3.26 26.35 11.31
C LYS A 128 -3.46 27.55 12.23
N ALA A 129 -4.35 27.46 13.21
CA ALA A 129 -4.62 28.56 14.13
C ALA A 129 -3.39 28.90 14.97
N THR A 130 -2.70 27.88 15.49
CA THR A 130 -1.44 28.03 16.23
C THR A 130 -0.32 28.52 15.31
N ALA A 131 -0.20 27.93 14.12
CA ALA A 131 0.78 28.35 13.15
C ALA A 131 0.66 29.82 12.78
N ASP A 132 -0.54 30.29 12.47
CA ASP A 132 -0.80 31.68 12.07
C ASP A 132 -0.57 32.67 13.24
N LYS A 133 -1.01 32.30 14.43
CA LYS A 133 -0.90 33.14 15.63
C LYS A 133 0.56 33.37 16.05
N TYR A 134 1.37 32.32 16.03
CA TYR A 134 2.75 32.36 16.49
C TYR A 134 3.78 32.40 15.36
N LYS A 135 3.32 32.44 14.09
CA LYS A 135 4.15 32.46 12.87
C LYS A 135 5.07 31.26 12.78
N ILE A 136 4.56 30.07 13.10
CA ILE A 136 5.32 28.82 13.07
C ILE A 136 5.23 28.24 11.66
N THR A 137 6.38 28.07 11.02
CA THR A 137 6.51 27.52 9.66
C THR A 137 7.57 26.43 9.53
N ASP A 138 8.40 26.26 10.57
CA ASP A 138 9.56 25.39 10.56
C ASP A 138 9.69 24.61 11.87
N LEU A 139 10.11 23.35 11.77
CA LEU A 139 10.28 22.47 12.93
C LEU A 139 11.30 23.01 13.94
N MET A 140 12.32 23.76 13.47
CA MET A 140 13.35 24.33 14.35
C MET A 140 12.84 25.38 15.32
N GLN A 141 11.69 26.00 15.04
CA GLN A 141 11.09 26.97 15.95
C GLN A 141 10.64 26.33 17.27
N LEU A 142 10.46 25.00 17.30
CA LEU A 142 10.18 24.24 18.53
C LEU A 142 11.40 24.13 19.48
N LYS A 143 12.56 24.67 19.11
CA LYS A 143 13.66 24.89 20.06
C LYS A 143 13.37 25.97 21.09
N ASP A 144 12.51 26.94 20.75
CA ASP A 144 12.04 27.93 21.70
C ASP A 144 11.10 27.27 22.72
N PRO A 145 11.43 27.27 24.03
CA PRO A 145 10.59 26.66 25.05
C PRO A 145 9.16 27.23 25.10
N LYS A 146 8.98 28.49 24.68
CA LYS A 146 7.65 29.12 24.63
C LYS A 146 6.80 28.50 23.51
N ILE A 147 7.41 28.14 22.40
CA ILE A 147 6.74 27.48 21.28
C ILE A 147 6.51 26.01 21.60
N ALA A 148 7.54 25.30 22.11
CA ALA A 148 7.42 23.89 22.48
C ALA A 148 6.27 23.67 23.47
N LYS A 149 6.15 24.52 24.49
CA LYS A 149 5.10 24.46 25.52
C LYS A 149 3.66 24.55 24.95
N LEU A 150 3.45 25.10 23.77
CA LEU A 150 2.13 25.12 23.13
C LEU A 150 1.62 23.72 22.82
N PHE A 151 2.54 22.81 22.50
CA PHE A 151 2.29 21.42 22.12
C PHE A 151 2.59 20.42 23.23
N ASP A 152 2.98 20.88 24.41
CA ASP A 152 3.20 20.07 25.60
C ASP A 152 1.85 19.56 26.13
N THR A 153 1.68 18.26 26.20
CA THR A 153 0.42 17.62 26.59
C THR A 153 0.49 16.92 27.96
N ASP A 154 1.70 16.67 28.46
CA ASP A 154 1.94 15.95 29.72
C ASP A 154 2.64 16.82 30.78
N GLY A 155 3.11 18.03 30.43
CA GLY A 155 3.66 19.01 31.35
C GLY A 155 5.17 18.88 31.57
N ASP A 156 5.89 18.15 30.71
CA ASP A 156 7.35 17.97 30.80
C ASP A 156 8.16 19.15 30.21
N GLY A 157 7.46 20.10 29.59
CA GLY A 157 8.04 21.30 28.97
C GLY A 157 8.50 21.12 27.54
N LYS A 158 8.32 19.94 26.94
CA LYS A 158 8.63 19.65 25.54
C LYS A 158 7.37 19.59 24.70
N ALA A 159 7.54 19.77 23.39
CA ALA A 159 6.46 19.56 22.43
C ALA A 159 6.25 18.04 22.21
N ASP A 160 5.01 17.58 22.34
CA ASP A 160 4.63 16.19 22.06
C ASP A 160 4.34 16.00 20.57
N LEU A 161 5.29 15.44 19.86
CA LEU A 161 5.10 15.02 18.47
C LEU A 161 4.39 13.67 18.43
N THR A 162 3.13 13.62 18.04
CA THR A 162 2.47 12.35 17.68
C THR A 162 3.20 11.74 16.51
N GLY A 163 3.94 10.68 16.78
CA GLY A 163 4.78 9.96 15.80
C GLY A 163 4.13 8.69 15.29
N CYS A 164 4.88 7.63 15.17
CA CYS A 164 4.41 6.37 14.60
C CYS A 164 4.80 5.15 15.45
N ASN A 165 4.34 3.96 15.01
CA ASN A 165 4.65 2.72 15.72
C ASN A 165 6.15 2.46 15.75
N PRO A 166 6.67 1.93 16.86
CA PRO A 166 8.00 1.31 16.86
C PRO A 166 8.10 0.20 15.80
N GLY A 167 9.21 0.18 15.06
CA GLY A 167 9.42 -0.77 13.96
C GLY A 167 8.94 -0.30 12.59
N TRP A 168 8.30 0.85 12.49
CA TRP A 168 8.00 1.49 11.21
C TRP A 168 9.19 2.30 10.68
N GLY A 169 9.25 2.52 9.35
CA GLY A 169 10.29 3.35 8.74
C GLY A 169 10.27 4.80 9.21
N CYS A 170 9.09 5.35 9.51
CA CYS A 170 8.95 6.72 10.02
C CYS A 170 9.52 6.90 11.43
N GLU A 171 9.52 5.86 12.29
CA GLU A 171 10.17 5.92 13.59
C GLU A 171 11.66 6.29 13.43
N LEU A 172 12.36 5.55 12.55
CA LEU A 172 13.77 5.78 12.30
C LEU A 172 14.03 7.17 11.70
N ALA A 173 13.17 7.61 10.77
CA ALA A 173 13.27 8.92 10.15
C ALA A 173 13.05 10.05 11.16
N ILE A 174 11.99 9.98 11.99
CA ILE A 174 11.70 10.99 13.02
C ILE A 174 12.85 11.06 14.03
N ASN A 175 13.32 9.91 14.55
CA ASN A 175 14.43 9.87 15.49
C ASN A 175 15.71 10.46 14.87
N LYS A 176 15.98 10.18 13.59
CA LYS A 176 17.11 10.80 12.84
C LYS A 176 16.95 12.32 12.75
N HIS A 177 15.74 12.82 12.46
CA HIS A 177 15.47 14.26 12.42
C HIS A 177 15.70 14.92 13.79
N LEU A 178 15.09 14.40 14.84
CA LEU A 178 15.21 14.98 16.19
C LEU A 178 16.66 15.03 16.66
N LYS A 179 17.39 13.93 16.49
CA LYS A 179 18.82 13.86 16.84
C LYS A 179 19.68 14.78 15.97
N GLY A 180 19.56 14.67 14.64
CA GLY A 180 20.39 15.42 13.70
C GLY A 180 20.20 16.92 13.75
N LEU A 181 19.01 17.38 14.16
CA LEU A 181 18.66 18.78 14.33
C LEU A 181 18.81 19.28 15.78
N ASN A 182 19.27 18.44 16.72
CA ASN A 182 19.35 18.72 18.15
C ASN A 182 18.01 19.21 18.72
N LEU A 183 16.94 18.44 18.47
CA LEU A 183 15.56 18.73 18.93
C LEU A 183 15.10 17.79 20.06
N GLU A 184 15.88 16.78 20.45
CA GLU A 184 15.53 15.81 21.51
C GLU A 184 15.31 16.47 22.88
N GLY A 185 15.91 17.66 23.10
CA GLY A 185 15.71 18.44 24.31
C GLY A 185 14.39 19.25 24.34
N SER A 186 13.74 19.44 23.18
CA SER A 186 12.55 20.29 23.04
C SER A 186 11.33 19.58 22.44
N ILE A 187 11.51 18.37 21.89
CA ILE A 187 10.44 17.57 21.29
C ILE A 187 10.52 16.15 21.84
N THR A 188 9.40 15.65 22.32
CA THR A 188 9.21 14.24 22.66
C THR A 188 8.54 13.52 21.47
N HIS A 189 9.21 12.50 20.90
CA HIS A 189 8.61 11.63 19.89
C HIS A 189 7.67 10.63 20.59
N ARG A 190 6.38 10.89 20.60
CA ARG A 190 5.37 9.99 21.15
C ARG A 190 5.15 8.83 20.18
N GLN A 191 5.61 7.66 20.59
CA GLN A 191 5.53 6.42 19.85
C GLN A 191 4.46 5.50 20.43
N GLY A 192 3.84 4.69 19.59
CA GLY A 192 2.80 3.74 20.01
C GLY A 192 1.88 3.38 18.84
N ASN A 193 0.74 2.79 19.15
CA ASN A 193 -0.28 2.51 18.13
C ASN A 193 -0.75 3.81 17.48
N TYR A 194 -0.38 4.00 16.21
CA TYR A 194 -0.65 5.24 15.48
C TYR A 194 -2.14 5.57 15.41
N ALA A 195 -3.01 4.56 15.21
CA ALA A 195 -4.45 4.80 15.12
C ALA A 195 -5.02 5.39 16.41
N ALA A 196 -4.51 4.95 17.59
CA ALA A 196 -4.89 5.52 18.88
C ALA A 196 -4.33 6.93 19.06
N LEU A 197 -3.03 7.12 18.77
CA LEU A 197 -2.37 8.42 18.91
C LEU A 197 -2.99 9.50 18.02
N ILE A 198 -3.32 9.18 16.77
CA ILE A 198 -3.92 10.15 15.83
C ILE A 198 -5.39 10.42 16.17
N ALA A 199 -6.12 9.47 16.75
CA ALA A 199 -7.47 9.70 17.24
C ALA A 199 -7.47 10.71 18.41
N ASP A 200 -6.53 10.60 19.34
CA ASP A 200 -6.32 11.58 20.42
C ASP A 200 -5.94 12.97 19.85
N THR A 201 -5.02 13.02 18.90
CA THR A 201 -4.64 14.26 18.19
C THR A 201 -5.85 14.94 17.55
N ILE A 202 -6.72 14.19 16.87
CA ILE A 202 -7.94 14.73 16.26
C ILE A 202 -8.93 15.22 17.33
N ALA A 203 -9.10 14.48 18.43
CA ALA A 203 -9.95 14.87 19.54
C ALA A 203 -9.45 16.18 20.16
N ARG A 204 -8.14 16.30 20.37
CA ARG A 204 -7.48 17.50 20.87
C ARG A 204 -7.69 18.70 19.93
N TYR A 205 -7.48 18.51 18.63
CA TYR A 205 -7.75 19.53 17.60
C TYR A 205 -9.21 20.03 17.65
N LYS A 206 -10.19 19.13 17.76
CA LYS A 206 -11.62 19.47 17.82
C LYS A 206 -11.98 20.32 19.03
N THR A 207 -11.19 20.27 20.10
CA THR A 207 -11.36 21.14 21.29
C THR A 207 -10.60 22.46 21.20
N GLY A 208 -10.02 22.78 20.03
CA GLY A 208 -9.28 24.02 19.78
C GLY A 208 -7.88 24.05 20.43
N LYS A 209 -7.36 22.91 20.84
CA LYS A 209 -6.01 22.81 21.42
C LYS A 209 -4.97 22.60 20.33
N PRO A 210 -3.74 23.14 20.50
CA PRO A 210 -2.64 22.94 19.57
C PRO A 210 -2.30 21.46 19.41
N VAL A 211 -1.94 21.06 18.19
CA VAL A 211 -1.52 19.70 17.83
C VAL A 211 -0.26 19.73 16.99
N LEU A 212 0.64 18.76 17.23
CA LEU A 212 1.85 18.49 16.44
C LEU A 212 1.89 17.00 16.12
N TYR A 213 1.89 16.64 14.84
CA TYR A 213 1.82 15.24 14.46
C TYR A 213 2.53 14.95 13.14
N TYR A 214 2.95 13.69 12.98
CA TYR A 214 3.41 13.09 11.73
C TYR A 214 2.22 12.50 10.99
N VAL A 215 2.21 12.60 9.66
CA VAL A 215 1.22 11.96 8.78
C VAL A 215 1.83 11.70 7.40
N TRP A 216 1.17 10.82 6.65
CA TRP A 216 1.51 10.53 5.25
C TRP A 216 0.29 10.58 4.34
N THR A 217 0.53 10.55 3.03
CA THR A 217 -0.46 10.29 2.00
C THR A 217 -0.06 9.02 1.21
N PRO A 218 -1.00 8.12 0.87
CA PRO A 218 -2.45 8.21 1.08
C PRO A 218 -2.85 7.81 2.51
N TYR A 219 -3.59 8.66 3.20
CA TYR A 219 -4.17 8.33 4.51
C TYR A 219 -5.37 9.22 4.82
N TRP A 220 -6.39 8.67 5.47
CA TRP A 220 -7.67 9.35 5.73
C TRP A 220 -7.57 10.60 6.60
N VAL A 221 -6.54 10.72 7.43
CA VAL A 221 -6.33 11.87 8.33
C VAL A 221 -6.33 13.18 7.56
N ASN A 222 -5.71 13.20 6.35
CA ASN A 222 -5.65 14.39 5.51
C ASN A 222 -7.00 14.82 4.92
N ALA A 223 -8.02 13.96 4.96
CA ALA A 223 -9.38 14.31 4.60
C ALA A 223 -10.14 14.99 5.76
N ILE A 224 -9.74 14.73 7.01
CA ILE A 224 -10.32 15.31 8.22
C ILE A 224 -9.57 16.58 8.63
N LEU A 225 -8.25 16.51 8.74
CA LEU A 225 -7.35 17.64 9.02
C LEU A 225 -6.70 18.05 7.70
N LYS A 226 -7.41 18.94 6.97
CA LYS A 226 -7.04 19.30 5.59
C LYS A 226 -5.84 20.24 5.58
N PRO A 227 -4.70 19.83 4.98
CA PRO A 227 -3.55 20.71 4.81
C PRO A 227 -3.92 22.00 4.06
N GLY A 228 -3.40 23.12 4.54
CA GLY A 228 -3.70 24.47 4.02
C GLY A 228 -4.98 25.10 4.58
N LYS A 229 -5.95 24.30 5.05
CA LYS A 229 -7.20 24.78 5.66
C LYS A 229 -7.21 24.65 7.19
N ASP A 230 -7.01 23.44 7.67
CA ASP A 230 -7.11 23.09 9.09
C ASP A 230 -5.73 23.00 9.74
N VAL A 231 -4.75 22.57 8.98
CA VAL A 231 -3.36 22.33 9.41
C VAL A 231 -2.36 22.81 8.35
N VAL A 232 -1.12 22.97 8.76
CA VAL A 232 -0.02 23.37 7.86
C VAL A 232 1.19 22.47 8.03
N TRP A 233 1.88 22.19 6.91
CA TRP A 233 3.14 21.48 6.91
C TRP A 233 4.25 22.33 7.51
N LEU A 234 5.03 21.73 8.41
CA LEU A 234 6.26 22.34 8.92
C LEU A 234 7.42 22.05 7.97
N GLN A 235 8.19 23.07 7.63
CA GLN A 235 9.46 22.87 6.95
C GLN A 235 10.47 22.25 7.92
N VAL A 236 11.37 21.46 7.35
CA VAL A 236 12.45 20.79 8.07
C VAL A 236 13.76 21.09 7.33
N PRO A 237 14.76 21.68 7.97
CA PRO A 237 16.03 21.91 7.31
C PRO A 237 16.75 20.59 7.00
N ASN A 238 17.69 20.64 6.06
CA ASN A 238 18.56 19.49 5.80
C ASN A 238 19.36 19.14 7.05
N ILE A 239 19.45 17.85 7.34
CA ILE A 239 20.23 17.36 8.48
C ILE A 239 21.72 17.42 8.11
N PRO A 240 22.55 18.14 8.89
CA PRO A 240 23.98 18.16 8.66
C PRO A 240 24.58 16.74 8.76
N ASN A 241 25.46 16.38 7.83
CA ASN A 241 26.19 15.11 7.81
C ASN A 241 25.31 13.85 7.73
N ALA A 242 24.08 13.97 7.27
CA ALA A 242 23.27 12.79 6.98
C ALA A 242 23.94 11.95 5.88
N GLN A 243 24.01 10.64 6.05
CA GLN A 243 24.62 9.76 5.05
C GLN A 243 23.68 9.61 3.84
N GLY A 244 24.24 9.77 2.66
CA GLY A 244 23.53 9.64 1.39
C GLY A 244 22.98 10.97 0.87
N ASP A 245 22.29 10.91 -0.26
CA ASP A 245 21.58 12.04 -0.85
C ASP A 245 20.32 12.35 -0.04
N ASP A 246 20.51 13.06 1.07
CA ASP A 246 19.43 13.42 2.01
C ASP A 246 18.75 14.76 1.64
N ASP A 247 18.94 15.25 0.43
CA ASP A 247 18.17 16.39 -0.05
C ASP A 247 16.70 15.96 -0.20
N THR A 248 15.89 16.40 0.76
CA THR A 248 14.45 16.14 0.83
C THR A 248 13.62 17.28 0.26
N ARG A 249 14.27 18.28 -0.38
CA ARG A 249 13.58 19.39 -1.02
C ARG A 249 12.70 18.94 -2.17
N LEU A 250 11.49 19.46 -2.20
CA LEU A 250 10.56 19.27 -3.29
C LEU A 250 10.91 20.19 -4.47
N THR A 251 10.34 19.94 -5.63
CA THR A 251 10.52 20.74 -6.84
C THR A 251 10.10 22.21 -6.67
N ASN A 252 9.22 22.51 -5.71
CA ASN A 252 8.81 23.87 -5.35
C ASN A 252 9.77 24.56 -4.36
N GLY A 253 10.92 23.95 -4.05
CA GLY A 253 11.95 24.46 -3.13
C GLY A 253 11.65 24.26 -1.64
N LYS A 254 10.46 23.78 -1.26
CA LYS A 254 10.12 23.49 0.13
C LYS A 254 10.70 22.16 0.58
N ASN A 255 11.11 22.08 1.84
CA ASN A 255 11.60 20.87 2.45
C ASN A 255 10.74 20.50 3.66
N TYR A 256 10.17 19.30 3.64
CA TYR A 256 9.36 18.77 4.74
C TYR A 256 10.03 17.60 5.47
N GLY A 257 11.33 17.40 5.24
CA GLY A 257 12.15 16.39 5.93
C GLY A 257 12.06 14.99 5.33
N PHE A 258 11.14 14.74 4.42
CA PHE A 258 10.94 13.43 3.82
C PHE A 258 10.93 13.54 2.30
N LYS A 259 11.59 12.61 1.62
CA LYS A 259 11.45 12.44 0.17
C LYS A 259 10.03 11.97 -0.17
N VAL A 260 9.55 12.32 -1.35
CA VAL A 260 8.37 11.68 -1.91
C VAL A 260 8.67 10.20 -2.14
N ASN A 261 7.79 9.34 -1.67
CA ASN A 261 7.94 7.91 -1.79
C ASN A 261 7.15 7.35 -2.97
N SER A 262 7.65 6.23 -3.49
CA SER A 262 6.87 5.29 -4.30
C SER A 262 6.68 4.01 -3.51
N GLN A 263 5.53 3.37 -3.69
CA GLN A 263 5.24 2.06 -3.12
C GLN A 263 5.54 0.98 -4.15
N TYR A 264 6.07 -0.13 -3.68
CA TYR A 264 6.44 -1.30 -4.48
C TYR A 264 5.82 -2.55 -3.88
N ILE A 265 5.60 -3.54 -4.73
CA ILE A 265 5.40 -4.91 -4.28
C ILE A 265 6.79 -5.48 -4.04
N LEU A 266 7.10 -5.85 -2.80
CA LEU A 266 8.35 -6.50 -2.42
C LEU A 266 8.09 -7.98 -2.17
N ALA A 267 8.82 -8.86 -2.84
CA ALA A 267 8.60 -10.30 -2.75
C ALA A 267 9.91 -11.06 -2.51
N ASN A 268 9.81 -12.28 -2.00
CA ASN A 268 10.97 -13.16 -1.88
C ASN A 268 11.54 -13.50 -3.26
N LYS A 269 12.83 -13.23 -3.44
CA LYS A 269 13.48 -13.39 -4.75
C LYS A 269 13.49 -14.84 -5.23
N LYS A 270 13.85 -15.80 -4.37
CA LYS A 270 13.89 -17.20 -4.73
C LYS A 270 12.51 -17.72 -5.17
N TRP A 271 11.45 -17.25 -4.50
CA TRP A 271 10.09 -17.62 -4.85
C TRP A 271 9.69 -16.99 -6.20
N THR A 272 10.01 -15.72 -6.45
CA THR A 272 9.70 -15.06 -7.74
C THR A 272 10.50 -15.63 -8.90
N ASP A 273 11.76 -16.03 -8.70
CA ASP A 273 12.58 -16.68 -9.71
C ASP A 273 11.95 -18.03 -10.17
N ALA A 274 11.29 -18.74 -9.25
CA ALA A 274 10.55 -19.96 -9.55
C ALA A 274 9.12 -19.69 -10.10
N ASN A 275 8.62 -18.47 -10.01
CA ASN A 275 7.25 -18.08 -10.36
C ASN A 275 7.23 -16.85 -11.29
N PRO A 276 7.71 -16.95 -12.55
CA PRO A 276 7.87 -15.80 -13.44
C PRO A 276 6.55 -15.09 -13.78
N ALA A 277 5.40 -15.79 -13.74
CA ALA A 277 4.10 -15.17 -13.91
C ALA A 277 3.76 -14.23 -12.76
N ALA A 278 4.01 -14.62 -11.51
CA ALA A 278 3.81 -13.76 -10.34
C ALA A 278 4.79 -12.57 -10.34
N ALA A 279 6.06 -12.81 -10.66
CA ALA A 279 7.05 -11.75 -10.81
C ALA A 279 6.61 -10.70 -11.83
N LYS A 280 6.12 -11.14 -13.01
CA LYS A 280 5.59 -10.22 -14.03
C LYS A 280 4.35 -9.47 -13.54
N LEU A 281 3.44 -10.14 -12.84
CA LEU A 281 2.26 -9.50 -12.26
C LEU A 281 2.68 -8.36 -11.31
N PHE A 282 3.60 -8.63 -10.39
CA PHE A 282 4.13 -7.63 -9.45
C PHE A 282 4.75 -6.42 -10.16
N ALA A 283 5.46 -6.67 -11.26
CA ALA A 283 6.13 -5.62 -12.04
C ALA A 283 5.17 -4.68 -12.79
N VAL A 284 3.96 -5.15 -13.15
CA VAL A 284 3.05 -4.37 -14.00
C VAL A 284 1.86 -3.78 -13.26
N MET A 285 1.56 -4.24 -12.05
CA MET A 285 0.43 -3.73 -11.27
C MET A 285 0.67 -2.30 -10.79
N GLN A 286 -0.34 -1.44 -10.98
CA GLN A 286 -0.29 -0.04 -10.57
C GLN A 286 -1.67 0.43 -10.09
N VAL A 287 -1.73 0.92 -8.85
CA VAL A 287 -2.92 1.50 -8.24
C VAL A 287 -2.69 3.00 -8.03
N PRO A 288 -3.56 3.88 -8.57
CA PRO A 288 -3.48 5.31 -8.32
C PRO A 288 -3.57 5.63 -6.83
N ILE A 289 -2.79 6.62 -6.37
CA ILE A 289 -2.77 7.01 -4.96
C ILE A 289 -4.13 7.61 -4.52
N GLU A 290 -4.85 8.20 -5.46
CA GLU A 290 -6.19 8.76 -5.26
C GLU A 290 -7.20 7.67 -4.90
N ASP A 291 -7.11 6.50 -5.55
CA ASP A 291 -7.98 5.35 -5.30
C ASP A 291 -7.71 4.75 -3.91
N ILE A 292 -6.44 4.69 -3.51
CA ILE A 292 -6.05 4.27 -2.15
C ILE A 292 -6.58 5.26 -1.11
N THR A 293 -6.48 6.56 -1.39
CA THR A 293 -7.01 7.62 -0.52
C THR A 293 -8.53 7.53 -0.36
N ALA A 294 -9.24 7.31 -1.48
CA ALA A 294 -10.70 7.13 -1.47
C ALA A 294 -11.11 5.90 -0.65
N GLN A 295 -10.39 4.79 -0.81
CA GLN A 295 -10.60 3.58 -0.02
C GLN A 295 -10.39 3.81 1.48
N ASN A 296 -9.30 4.48 1.85
CA ASN A 296 -9.01 4.80 3.24
C ASN A 296 -10.11 5.65 3.87
N LEU A 297 -10.75 6.52 3.09
CA LEU A 297 -11.87 7.33 3.56
C LEU A 297 -13.15 6.49 3.78
N LEU A 298 -13.43 5.50 2.93
CA LEU A 298 -14.54 4.56 3.14
C LEU A 298 -14.35 3.81 4.46
N MET A 299 -13.15 3.29 4.72
CA MET A 299 -12.83 2.59 5.97
C MET A 299 -13.01 3.51 7.18
N ARG A 300 -12.56 4.75 7.10
CA ARG A 300 -12.76 5.75 8.16
C ARG A 300 -14.22 6.04 8.42
N ASN A 301 -15.08 5.98 7.41
CA ASN A 301 -16.52 6.22 7.51
C ASN A 301 -17.31 5.01 8.02
N GLY A 302 -16.63 3.92 8.39
CA GLY A 302 -17.22 2.73 9.02
C GLY A 302 -17.26 1.47 8.17
N GLU A 303 -16.82 1.53 6.89
CA GLU A 303 -16.73 0.37 6.01
C GLU A 303 -15.32 -0.27 6.13
N ASN A 304 -14.96 -0.71 7.35
CA ASN A 304 -13.61 -1.15 7.70
C ASN A 304 -13.49 -2.63 8.08
N LYS A 305 -14.56 -3.40 7.94
CA LYS A 305 -14.51 -4.84 8.19
C LYS A 305 -14.02 -5.58 6.94
N ALA A 306 -13.44 -6.76 7.12
CA ALA A 306 -12.93 -7.55 6.01
C ALA A 306 -13.94 -7.73 4.85
N PRO A 307 -15.24 -8.05 5.08
CA PRO A 307 -16.22 -8.13 4.00
C PRO A 307 -16.46 -6.82 3.25
N ASP A 308 -16.31 -5.66 3.93
CA ASP A 308 -16.45 -4.35 3.29
C ASP A 308 -15.26 -4.12 2.34
N ILE A 309 -14.05 -4.41 2.82
CA ILE A 309 -12.83 -4.24 2.03
C ILE A 309 -12.81 -5.20 0.84
N ASP A 310 -13.23 -6.45 1.01
CA ASP A 310 -13.41 -7.40 -0.10
C ASP A 310 -14.36 -6.84 -1.17
N ARG A 311 -15.51 -6.34 -0.77
CA ARG A 311 -16.50 -5.70 -1.67
C ARG A 311 -15.90 -4.47 -2.39
N HIS A 312 -15.10 -3.67 -1.70
CA HIS A 312 -14.42 -2.51 -2.30
C HIS A 312 -13.38 -2.94 -3.33
N VAL A 313 -12.60 -3.99 -3.03
CA VAL A 313 -11.63 -4.58 -3.97
C VAL A 313 -12.32 -5.07 -5.24
N ASP A 314 -13.40 -5.84 -5.08
CA ASP A 314 -14.15 -6.38 -6.22
C ASP A 314 -14.78 -5.24 -7.06
N SER A 315 -15.30 -4.20 -6.39
CA SER A 315 -15.84 -3.01 -7.06
C SER A 315 -14.77 -2.24 -7.81
N TRP A 316 -13.58 -2.07 -7.22
CA TRP A 316 -12.44 -1.41 -7.86
C TRP A 316 -11.97 -2.20 -9.09
N ILE A 317 -11.80 -3.52 -8.97
CA ILE A 317 -11.41 -4.39 -10.08
C ILE A 317 -12.43 -4.29 -11.21
N LYS A 318 -13.73 -4.33 -10.89
CA LYS A 318 -14.80 -4.18 -11.88
C LYS A 318 -14.73 -2.83 -12.60
N ALA A 319 -14.46 -1.75 -11.89
CA ALA A 319 -14.30 -0.42 -12.47
C ALA A 319 -13.06 -0.30 -13.36
N HIS A 320 -12.01 -1.09 -13.07
CA HIS A 320 -10.73 -1.11 -13.77
C HIS A 320 -10.49 -2.43 -14.54
N GLN A 321 -11.56 -3.14 -14.92
CA GLN A 321 -11.51 -4.51 -15.44
C GLN A 321 -10.50 -4.68 -16.60
N ALA A 322 -10.55 -3.79 -17.59
CA ALA A 322 -9.65 -3.88 -18.76
C ALA A 322 -8.16 -3.78 -18.38
N LYS A 323 -7.84 -2.91 -17.40
CA LYS A 323 -6.49 -2.73 -16.89
C LYS A 323 -6.04 -3.97 -16.09
N PHE A 324 -6.91 -4.46 -15.20
CA PHE A 324 -6.65 -5.64 -14.39
C PHE A 324 -6.45 -6.90 -15.25
N ASP A 325 -7.32 -7.14 -16.24
CA ASP A 325 -7.19 -8.25 -17.19
C ASP A 325 -5.93 -8.12 -18.04
N GLY A 326 -5.52 -6.90 -18.39
CA GLY A 326 -4.27 -6.62 -19.05
C GLY A 326 -3.06 -7.11 -18.27
N TRP A 327 -2.99 -6.82 -16.97
CA TRP A 327 -1.92 -7.28 -16.08
C TRP A 327 -1.87 -8.82 -15.97
N VAL A 328 -3.03 -9.44 -15.78
CA VAL A 328 -3.14 -10.90 -15.72
C VAL A 328 -2.68 -11.54 -17.04
N LYS A 329 -3.08 -10.97 -18.18
CA LYS A 329 -2.67 -11.44 -19.52
C LYS A 329 -1.16 -11.33 -19.72
N GLU A 330 -0.53 -10.21 -19.33
CA GLU A 330 0.92 -10.05 -19.40
C GLU A 330 1.66 -11.07 -18.52
N ALA A 331 1.14 -11.28 -17.30
CA ALA A 331 1.68 -12.25 -16.36
C ALA A 331 1.58 -13.69 -16.89
N MET A 332 0.44 -14.07 -17.47
CA MET A 332 0.27 -15.37 -18.15
C MET A 332 1.26 -15.57 -19.30
N GLY A 333 1.59 -14.49 -20.03
CA GLY A 333 2.59 -14.53 -21.11
C GLY A 333 4.01 -14.83 -20.61
N ALA A 334 4.36 -14.40 -19.41
CA ALA A 334 5.67 -14.63 -18.81
C ALA A 334 5.91 -16.09 -18.35
N ALA A 335 4.84 -16.82 -18.05
CA ALA A 335 4.92 -18.24 -17.67
C ALA A 335 5.33 -19.18 -18.83
N LYS A 336 5.27 -18.69 -20.05
CA LYS A 336 5.52 -19.49 -21.27
C LYS A 336 6.97 -19.38 -21.79
N ARG A 337 7.80 -18.63 -21.11
CA ARG A 337 9.20 -18.42 -21.47
C ARG A 337 10.11 -19.18 -20.50
#